data_7d3e9d0b5117fdfddcb4624868d6be5f
#
_entry.id   7d3e9d0b5117fdfddcb4624868d6be5f
#
_cell.length_a   1.000
_cell.length_b   1.000
_cell.length_c   1.000
_cell.angle_alpha   90.00
_cell.angle_beta   90.00
_cell.angle_gamma   90.00
#
_symmetry.space_group_name_H-M   'P 1'
#
loop_
_entity.id
_entity.type
_entity.pdbx_description
1 polymer ?
#
loop_
_entity_poly.entity_id
_entity_poly.type
_entity_poly.pdbx_seq_one_letter_code
_entity_poly.pdbx_strand_id
1 'polypeptide(L)'
;MKIEPAKIQVRFSDCDMMGHVNNAVYLSYFEMARIHYFGMLLSKDRDWKKNGVLLRKNEVEYLSPVLLHDLPEISVFLEHIRSKSFTVTYELKVNGELRTIGKSVLVCYNSIENKSIEITDELRSALENIRK
;
A
#
# COMPACT_ATOMS: atom_id res chain seq x y z
N MET A 1 -12.98 -12.57 2.71
CA MET A 1 -13.57 -11.35 2.13
C MET A 1 -12.68 -10.83 1.03
N LYS A 2 -13.25 -10.58 -0.13
CA LYS A 2 -12.50 -10.00 -1.25
C LYS A 2 -12.58 -8.48 -1.17
N ILE A 3 -11.45 -7.82 -1.29
CA ILE A 3 -11.38 -6.35 -1.27
C ILE A 3 -11.19 -5.86 -2.69
N GLU A 4 -12.02 -4.91 -3.10
CA GLU A 4 -11.87 -4.28 -4.40
C GLU A 4 -10.57 -3.48 -4.45
N PRO A 5 -9.88 -3.44 -5.60
CA PRO A 5 -8.69 -2.61 -5.73
C PRO A 5 -8.97 -1.15 -5.37
N ALA A 6 -7.97 -0.49 -4.85
CA ALA A 6 -8.06 0.94 -4.56
C ALA A 6 -8.07 1.72 -5.86
N LYS A 7 -9.07 2.60 -6.02
CA LYS A 7 -9.16 3.47 -7.20
C LYS A 7 -8.41 4.76 -6.91
N ILE A 8 -7.50 5.11 -7.80
CA ILE A 8 -6.63 6.27 -7.64
C ILE A 8 -7.04 7.34 -8.64
N GLN A 9 -7.17 8.57 -8.16
CA GLN A 9 -7.37 9.72 -9.04
C GLN A 9 -6.02 10.35 -9.32
N VAL A 10 -5.62 10.41 -10.59
CA VAL A 10 -4.41 11.11 -11.01
C VAL A 10 -4.71 12.60 -11.08
N ARG A 11 -3.94 13.41 -10.36
CA ARG A 11 -4.10 14.85 -10.36
C ARG A 11 -3.10 15.47 -11.33
N PHE A 12 -3.45 16.66 -11.85
CA PHE A 12 -2.54 17.38 -12.73
C PHE A 12 -1.16 17.57 -12.06
N SER A 13 -1.17 17.91 -10.76
CA SER A 13 0.07 18.12 -10.00
C SER A 13 0.89 16.85 -9.79
N ASP A 14 0.33 15.67 -10.06
CA ASP A 14 1.05 14.40 -9.95
C ASP A 14 1.96 14.15 -11.16
N CYS A 15 1.77 14.88 -12.25
CA CYS A 15 2.42 14.61 -13.53
C CYS A 15 3.62 15.52 -13.77
N ASP A 16 4.58 15.00 -14.54
CA ASP A 16 5.74 15.75 -15.00
C ASP A 16 5.46 16.41 -16.36
N MET A 17 6.49 17.01 -16.96
CA MET A 17 6.39 17.70 -18.25
C MET A 17 5.94 16.77 -19.39
N MET A 18 6.18 15.47 -19.24
CA MET A 18 5.82 14.48 -20.26
C MET A 18 4.35 14.06 -20.17
N GLY A 19 3.61 14.56 -19.19
CA GLY A 19 2.26 14.10 -18.92
C GLY A 19 2.19 12.75 -18.22
N HIS A 20 3.32 12.28 -17.70
CA HIS A 20 3.44 11.02 -16.98
C HIS A 20 3.41 11.29 -15.48
N VAL A 21 2.79 10.39 -14.71
CA VAL A 21 2.87 10.47 -13.25
C VAL A 21 4.33 10.43 -12.84
N ASN A 22 4.75 11.39 -12.02
CA ASN A 22 6.12 11.46 -11.51
C ASN A 22 6.46 10.20 -10.72
N ASN A 23 7.65 9.66 -10.92
CA ASN A 23 8.08 8.40 -10.32
C ASN A 23 7.87 8.36 -8.80
N ALA A 24 8.12 9.47 -8.11
CA ALA A 24 7.98 9.53 -6.65
C ALA A 24 6.51 9.49 -6.19
N VAL A 25 5.58 9.93 -7.02
CA VAL A 25 4.16 10.00 -6.66
C VAL A 25 3.56 8.61 -6.51
N TYR A 26 4.09 7.61 -7.20
CA TYR A 26 3.60 6.23 -7.07
C TYR A 26 3.66 5.74 -5.63
N LEU A 27 4.63 6.21 -4.85
CA LEU A 27 4.74 5.83 -3.42
C LEU A 27 3.53 6.34 -2.62
N SER A 28 3.03 7.52 -2.96
CA SER A 28 1.79 8.05 -2.35
C SER A 28 0.57 7.23 -2.78
N TYR A 29 0.52 6.79 -4.01
CA TYR A 29 -0.57 5.93 -4.48
C TYR A 29 -0.57 4.59 -3.75
N PHE A 30 0.59 4.00 -3.51
CA PHE A 30 0.71 2.77 -2.74
C PHE A 30 0.26 2.98 -1.30
N GLU A 31 0.57 4.12 -0.71
CA GLU A 31 0.10 4.45 0.64
C GLU A 31 -1.44 4.55 0.66
N MET A 32 -2.02 5.22 -0.33
CA MET A 32 -3.48 5.30 -0.45
C MET A 32 -4.10 3.91 -0.57
N ALA A 33 -3.46 3.02 -1.32
CA ALA A 33 -3.93 1.64 -1.46
C ALA A 33 -3.87 0.89 -0.13
N ARG A 34 -2.79 1.06 0.64
CA ARG A 34 -2.70 0.46 1.98
C ARG A 34 -3.81 0.97 2.88
N ILE A 35 -4.05 2.29 2.87
CA ILE A 35 -5.12 2.90 3.68
C ILE A 35 -6.47 2.30 3.31
N HIS A 36 -6.73 2.15 2.03
CA HIS A 36 -7.98 1.54 1.55
C HIS A 36 -8.13 0.11 2.07
N TYR A 37 -7.09 -0.72 1.93
CA TYR A 37 -7.16 -2.11 2.36
C TYR A 37 -7.26 -2.23 3.88
N PHE A 38 -6.45 -1.50 4.62
CA PHE A 38 -6.49 -1.54 6.08
C PHE A 38 -7.83 -1.01 6.61
N GLY A 39 -8.42 -0.02 5.95
CA GLY A 39 -9.73 0.48 6.32
C GLY A 39 -10.82 -0.56 6.19
N MET A 40 -10.67 -1.50 5.26
CA MET A 40 -11.63 -2.59 5.06
C MET A 40 -11.36 -3.80 5.95
N LEU A 41 -10.09 -4.00 6.31
CA LEU A 41 -9.66 -5.21 7.03
C LEU A 41 -9.62 -5.05 8.55
N LEU A 42 -9.40 -3.84 9.04
CA LEU A 42 -9.15 -3.59 10.45
C LEU A 42 -10.28 -2.82 11.11
N SER A 43 -10.38 -2.93 12.43
CA SER A 43 -11.37 -2.21 13.22
C SER A 43 -11.18 -0.69 13.08
N LYS A 44 -12.28 0.05 12.98
CA LYS A 44 -12.25 1.51 12.97
C LYS A 44 -11.75 2.09 14.30
N ASP A 45 -11.83 1.31 15.37
CA ASP A 45 -11.42 1.74 16.70
C ASP A 45 -9.93 1.45 16.96
N ARG A 46 -9.21 0.95 15.97
CA ARG A 46 -7.80 0.63 16.14
C ARG A 46 -7.01 1.89 16.51
N ASP A 47 -6.24 1.79 17.56
CA ASP A 47 -5.36 2.88 18.01
C ASP A 47 -4.06 2.84 17.22
N TRP A 48 -4.00 3.65 16.16
CA TRP A 48 -2.83 3.68 15.26
C TRP A 48 -1.58 4.28 15.90
N LYS A 49 -1.71 5.00 17.02
CA LYS A 49 -0.55 5.51 17.75
C LYS A 49 0.15 4.39 18.50
N LYS A 50 -0.64 3.52 19.13
CA LYS A 50 -0.14 2.40 19.91
C LYS A 50 0.19 1.20 19.02
N ASN A 51 -0.62 0.97 18.01
CA ASN A 51 -0.52 -0.18 17.10
C ASN A 51 -0.40 0.30 15.65
N GLY A 52 0.61 1.12 15.39
CA GLY A 52 0.84 1.68 14.06
C GLY A 52 1.80 0.87 13.24
N VAL A 53 2.11 1.41 12.07
CA VAL A 53 3.11 0.83 11.17
C VAL A 53 4.02 1.94 10.68
N LEU A 54 5.29 1.60 10.46
CA LEU A 54 6.26 2.48 9.83
C LEU A 54 6.73 1.85 8.53
N LEU A 55 6.83 2.66 7.51
CA LEU A 55 7.40 2.21 6.24
C LEU A 55 8.92 2.11 6.40
N ARG A 56 9.47 0.94 6.07
CA ARG A 56 10.91 0.69 6.18
C ARG A 56 11.59 0.67 4.83
N LYS A 57 10.92 0.14 3.80
CA LYS A 57 11.54 -0.02 2.49
C LYS A 57 10.47 -0.04 1.41
N ASN A 58 10.77 0.58 0.28
CA ASN A 58 9.96 0.49 -0.94
C ASN A 58 10.82 -0.01 -2.08
N GLU A 59 10.22 -0.83 -2.95
CA GLU A 59 10.77 -1.20 -4.24
C GLU A 59 9.69 -0.96 -5.29
N VAL A 60 10.06 -0.37 -6.42
CA VAL A 60 9.10 -0.07 -7.48
C VAL A 60 9.72 -0.43 -8.82
N GLU A 61 8.95 -1.14 -9.64
CA GLU A 61 9.32 -1.42 -11.01
C GLU A 61 8.27 -0.78 -11.92
N TYR A 62 8.72 0.14 -12.77
CA TYR A 62 7.85 0.88 -13.69
C TYR A 62 7.87 0.19 -15.04
N LEU A 63 6.78 -0.51 -15.38
CA LEU A 63 6.70 -1.25 -16.65
C LEU A 63 6.26 -0.37 -17.80
N SER A 64 5.31 0.53 -17.54
CA SER A 64 4.92 1.56 -18.49
C SER A 64 4.28 2.73 -17.74
N PRO A 65 4.30 3.93 -18.32
CA PRO A 65 3.87 5.13 -17.59
C PRO A 65 2.36 5.17 -17.36
N VAL A 66 1.96 5.81 -16.26
CA VAL A 66 0.59 6.18 -15.98
C VAL A 66 0.44 7.64 -16.42
N LEU A 67 -0.62 7.93 -17.15
CA LEU A 67 -0.86 9.24 -17.77
C LEU A 67 -1.95 10.00 -17.01
N LEU A 68 -2.04 11.31 -17.26
CA LEU A 68 -2.93 12.22 -16.55
C LEU A 68 -4.39 11.74 -16.51
N HIS A 69 -4.91 11.23 -17.62
CA HIS A 69 -6.31 10.84 -17.72
C HIS A 69 -6.57 9.36 -17.46
N ASP A 70 -5.54 8.63 -17.06
CA ASP A 70 -5.71 7.23 -16.68
C ASP A 70 -6.45 7.12 -15.34
N LEU A 71 -7.09 5.96 -15.14
CA LEU A 71 -7.81 5.64 -13.91
C LEU A 71 -7.16 4.40 -13.28
N PRO A 72 -6.04 4.57 -12.59
CA PRO A 72 -5.32 3.41 -12.04
C PRO A 72 -6.10 2.74 -10.91
N GLU A 73 -5.95 1.43 -10.84
CA GLU A 73 -6.46 0.63 -9.74
C GLU A 73 -5.29 -0.16 -9.14
N ILE A 74 -5.20 -0.19 -7.82
CA ILE A 74 -4.12 -0.86 -7.12
C ILE A 74 -4.65 -1.98 -6.24
N SER A 75 -4.16 -3.18 -6.47
CA SER A 75 -4.40 -4.34 -5.59
C SER A 75 -3.22 -4.50 -4.65
N VAL A 76 -3.51 -4.85 -3.40
CA VAL A 76 -2.50 -5.07 -2.37
C VAL A 76 -2.55 -6.52 -1.92
N PHE A 77 -1.39 -7.16 -1.83
CA PHE A 77 -1.28 -8.56 -1.44
C PHE A 77 -0.23 -8.70 -0.35
N LEU A 78 -0.46 -9.63 0.58
CA LEU A 78 0.57 -10.01 1.54
C LEU A 78 1.55 -10.94 0.84
N GLU A 79 2.84 -10.62 0.91
CA GLU A 79 3.89 -11.50 0.40
C GLU A 79 4.53 -12.30 1.53
N HIS A 80 4.84 -11.63 2.63
CA HIS A 80 5.64 -12.22 3.71
C HIS A 80 5.29 -11.58 5.04
N ILE A 81 5.30 -12.37 6.13
CA ILE A 81 5.00 -11.87 7.46
C ILE A 81 6.01 -12.44 8.46
N ARG A 82 6.55 -11.57 9.32
CA ARG A 82 7.49 -11.93 10.38
C ARG A 82 6.85 -11.60 11.74
N SER A 83 7.65 -11.54 12.80
CA SER A 83 7.09 -11.25 14.13
C SER A 83 6.69 -9.79 14.31
N LYS A 84 7.49 -8.86 13.77
CA LYS A 84 7.27 -7.40 13.93
C LYS A 84 7.11 -6.66 12.61
N SER A 85 7.28 -7.35 11.49
CA SER A 85 7.23 -6.72 10.18
C SER A 85 6.51 -7.59 9.17
N PHE A 86 6.09 -6.98 8.07
CA PHE A 86 5.46 -7.71 6.99
C PHE A 86 5.75 -7.00 5.67
N THR A 87 5.64 -7.74 4.58
CA THR A 87 5.88 -7.24 3.24
C THR A 87 4.60 -7.37 2.44
N VAL A 88 4.19 -6.27 1.82
CA VAL A 88 3.06 -6.27 0.89
C VAL A 88 3.55 -5.93 -0.51
N THR A 89 2.84 -6.45 -1.50
CA THR A 89 3.11 -6.14 -2.90
C THR A 89 1.91 -5.42 -3.49
N TYR A 90 2.17 -4.62 -4.51
CA TYR A 90 1.15 -3.84 -5.20
C TYR A 90 1.18 -4.15 -6.68
N GLU A 91 -0.02 -4.24 -7.27
CA GLU A 91 -0.16 -4.29 -8.71
C GLU A 91 -1.01 -3.09 -9.12
N LEU A 92 -0.40 -2.16 -9.84
CA LEU A 92 -1.10 -1.00 -10.37
C LEU A 92 -1.47 -1.30 -11.82
N LYS A 93 -2.76 -1.26 -12.11
CA LYS A 93 -3.28 -1.55 -13.44
C LYS A 93 -4.10 -0.37 -13.97
N VAL A 94 -4.07 -0.19 -15.27
CA VAL A 94 -4.91 0.77 -15.99
C VAL A 94 -5.65 -0.02 -17.06
N ASN A 95 -6.97 0.00 -17.00
CA ASN A 95 -7.82 -0.78 -17.92
C ASN A 95 -7.40 -2.25 -17.99
N GLY A 96 -7.06 -2.82 -16.82
CA GLY A 96 -6.64 -4.23 -16.73
C GLY A 96 -5.19 -4.50 -17.12
N GLU A 97 -4.47 -3.51 -17.61
CA GLU A 97 -3.07 -3.65 -18.00
C GLU A 97 -2.14 -3.31 -16.83
N LEU A 98 -1.24 -4.22 -16.50
CA LEU A 98 -0.26 -4.00 -15.44
C LEU A 98 0.76 -2.95 -15.87
N ARG A 99 0.82 -1.84 -15.13
CA ARG A 99 1.72 -0.72 -15.40
C ARG A 99 2.88 -0.62 -14.44
N THR A 100 2.67 -1.03 -13.19
CA THR A 100 3.68 -0.86 -12.13
C THR A 100 3.53 -1.95 -11.11
N ILE A 101 4.65 -2.46 -10.64
CA ILE A 101 4.71 -3.43 -9.54
C ILE A 101 5.46 -2.75 -8.40
N GLY A 102 4.91 -2.86 -7.20
CA GLY A 102 5.56 -2.29 -6.02
C GLY A 102 5.66 -3.30 -4.89
N LYS A 103 6.50 -2.98 -3.93
CA LYS A 103 6.69 -3.78 -2.72
C LYS A 103 7.06 -2.84 -1.59
N SER A 104 6.46 -3.04 -0.42
CA SER A 104 6.79 -2.28 0.78
C SER A 104 7.01 -3.21 1.95
N VAL A 105 8.05 -2.92 2.73
CA VAL A 105 8.28 -3.57 4.02
C VAL A 105 7.82 -2.59 5.09
N LEU A 106 6.93 -3.06 5.96
CA LEU A 106 6.33 -2.26 7.03
C LEU A 106 6.66 -2.90 8.37
N VAL A 107 6.96 -2.07 9.35
CA VAL A 107 7.28 -2.51 10.72
C VAL A 107 6.20 -2.03 11.65
N CYS A 108 5.68 -2.93 12.49
CA CYS A 108 4.71 -2.55 13.51
C CYS A 108 5.40 -1.72 14.59
N TYR A 109 4.77 -0.63 14.99
CA TYR A 109 5.42 0.38 15.80
C TYR A 109 4.47 1.05 16.76
N ASN A 110 4.93 1.23 18.00
CA ASN A 110 4.23 2.01 19.00
C ASN A 110 4.87 3.39 19.07
N SER A 111 4.19 4.42 18.55
CA SER A 111 4.72 5.77 18.49
C SER A 111 4.66 6.50 19.84
N ILE A 112 3.91 5.97 20.81
CA ILE A 112 3.88 6.51 22.17
C ILE A 112 5.16 6.14 22.91
N GLU A 113 5.59 4.87 22.77
CA GLU A 113 6.79 4.35 23.42
C GLU A 113 8.02 4.40 22.51
N ASN A 114 7.84 4.79 21.25
CA ASN A 114 8.89 4.90 20.24
C ASN A 114 9.69 3.60 20.08
N LYS A 115 8.98 2.49 19.90
CA LYS A 115 9.63 1.19 19.68
C LYS A 115 8.81 0.31 18.76
N SER A 116 9.48 -0.64 18.10
CA SER A 116 8.81 -1.66 17.30
C SER A 116 8.08 -2.62 18.24
N ILE A 117 6.98 -3.18 17.75
CA ILE A 117 6.14 -4.11 18.50
C ILE A 117 5.84 -5.33 17.66
N GLU A 118 5.42 -6.41 18.30
CA GLU A 118 4.95 -7.57 17.59
C GLU A 118 3.64 -7.29 16.87
N ILE A 119 3.43 -7.95 15.75
CA ILE A 119 2.18 -7.81 14.99
C ILE A 119 1.04 -8.33 15.86
N THR A 120 -0.01 -7.52 15.99
CA THR A 120 -1.19 -7.94 16.76
C THR A 120 -1.92 -9.08 16.04
N ASP A 121 -2.68 -9.86 16.80
CA ASP A 121 -3.45 -10.97 16.21
C ASP A 121 -4.45 -10.45 15.17
N GLU A 122 -5.06 -9.29 15.44
CA GLU A 122 -5.99 -8.66 14.49
C GLU A 122 -5.31 -8.38 13.15
N LEU A 123 -4.14 -7.74 13.19
CA LEU A 123 -3.43 -7.39 11.97
C LEU A 123 -2.93 -8.63 11.25
N ARG A 124 -2.42 -9.61 11.99
CA ARG A 124 -1.94 -10.86 11.39
C ARG A 124 -3.06 -11.58 10.64
N SER A 125 -4.23 -11.71 11.27
CA SER A 125 -5.39 -12.35 10.64
C SER A 125 -5.86 -11.56 9.42
N ALA A 126 -5.88 -10.23 9.52
CA ALA A 126 -6.28 -9.37 8.41
C ALA A 126 -5.34 -9.54 7.22
N LEU A 127 -4.04 -9.55 7.46
CA LEU A 127 -3.04 -9.70 6.39
C LEU A 127 -3.14 -11.05 5.70
N GLU A 128 -3.45 -12.12 6.43
CA GLU A 128 -3.61 -13.44 5.83
C GLU A 128 -4.76 -13.46 4.81
N ASN A 129 -5.78 -12.61 4.99
CA ASN A 129 -6.91 -12.53 4.06
C ASN A 129 -6.52 -11.97 2.70
N ILE A 130 -5.38 -11.32 2.59
CA ILE A 130 -4.89 -10.75 1.32
C ILE A 130 -3.61 -11.42 0.85
N ARG A 131 -3.30 -12.59 1.36
CA ARG A 131 -2.15 -13.37 0.88
C ARG A 131 -2.37 -13.77 -0.57
N LYS A 132 -1.34 -13.54 -1.35
CA LYS A 132 -1.36 -13.84 -2.78
C LYS A 132 -1.27 -15.34 -3.05
#